data_ae7cdd19755f03cde9f94d6c1e07f172
#
_entry.id   ae7cdd19755f03cde9f94d6c1e07f172
#
_cell.length_a   1.000
_cell.length_b   1.000
_cell.length_c   1.000
_cell.angle_alpha   90.00
_cell.angle_beta   90.00
_cell.angle_gamma   90.00
#
_symmetry.space_group_name_H-M   'P 1'
#
loop_
_entity.id
_entity.type
_entity.pdbx_description
1 polymer ?
#
loop_
_entity_poly.entity_id
_entity_poly.type
_entity_poly.pdbx_seq_one_letter_code
_entity_poly.pdbx_strand_id
1 'polypeptide(L)'
;MLNQCARALTAMSLVLASAAASAPPAGFDQRVEELRKQFGVPGVSITIVEDGKVTLARGWGVKDITTNQPVDADTIFFTGSTGKAFTNAALATLVDEGKIKWDDKMIDHMPDFRMWDSWVTREMTIRDLLVHRSGLGLGEGDMLFLPNSTLTRKETVRRIRYLKPATSFRSAYAYDNILYMAAGQLIEEVSGETWEQYVKNHVFAPLGMNHSTDSVADYLANPNHARPHSRSGGAIQGLGTQTALNNDATISQNAAPAGGLAISANDMGRWLLTQLGRGKIPGSDKRLFSEEQSTQMWTGVVPTPIRPFPAEFAVTNPNFSLYALGWSISDYRGAKVVSHDGAVLGSQATVALLPGKNIGIFIAANSQDGEIILGLRDELLDYYLGLPAGQWPEKFHNWKIGRLNAAAKQVQTAEAKPSAIGPSLPLDRYTGEFTDPWYGTIKISQAGKGLRVEFPHSSGMEGPLTHYQYDTFKTNPTLKWVEPAYMTFSIGADGKVDRITMKAVSPAADFSWDYQDLLFTPAKLN
;
A
#
# COMPACT_ATOMS: atom_id res chain seq x y z
N MET A 1 8.42 -40.24 77.37
CA MET A 1 8.55 -38.74 77.28
C MET A 1 9.02 -38.42 75.88
N LEU A 2 8.09 -38.17 75.00
CA LEU A 2 8.34 -37.85 73.60
C LEU A 2 7.76 -36.41 73.32
N ASN A 3 8.65 -35.46 73.05
CA ASN A 3 8.29 -34.13 72.69
C ASN A 3 8.03 -34.10 71.16
N GLN A 4 6.81 -33.76 70.76
CA GLN A 4 6.43 -33.45 69.38
C GLN A 4 6.66 -31.97 69.14
N CYS A 5 7.58 -31.64 68.22
CA CYS A 5 7.68 -30.29 67.62
C CYS A 5 6.86 -30.28 66.38
N ALA A 6 5.71 -29.57 66.40
CA ALA A 6 4.94 -29.23 65.20
C ALA A 6 5.58 -28.02 64.53
N ARG A 7 6.08 -28.20 63.31
CA ARG A 7 6.48 -27.09 62.41
C ARG A 7 5.28 -26.66 61.57
N ALA A 8 4.78 -25.48 61.85
CA ALA A 8 3.81 -24.82 60.99
C ALA A 8 4.52 -24.25 59.73
N LEU A 9 4.23 -24.81 58.55
CA LEU A 9 4.59 -24.23 57.27
C LEU A 9 3.52 -23.21 56.90
N THR A 10 3.85 -21.92 56.98
CA THR A 10 3.04 -20.85 56.43
C THR A 10 3.33 -20.77 54.94
N ALA A 11 2.42 -21.25 54.10
CA ALA A 11 2.46 -21.07 52.66
C ALA A 11 2.10 -19.61 52.34
N MET A 12 3.09 -18.84 51.98
CA MET A 12 2.92 -17.46 51.47
C MET A 12 2.60 -17.54 49.99
N SER A 13 1.30 -17.49 49.64
CA SER A 13 0.84 -17.39 48.26
C SER A 13 1.21 -16.01 47.73
N LEU A 14 2.25 -15.94 46.91
CA LEU A 14 2.48 -14.77 46.05
C LEU A 14 1.35 -14.69 45.03
N VAL A 15 0.38 -13.85 45.26
CA VAL A 15 -0.54 -13.39 44.23
C VAL A 15 0.26 -12.41 43.37
N LEU A 16 0.79 -12.89 42.25
CA LEU A 16 1.24 -12.04 41.16
C LEU A 16 -0.01 -11.35 40.60
N ALA A 17 -0.32 -10.18 41.11
CA ALA A 17 -1.23 -9.26 40.44
C ALA A 17 -0.58 -8.91 39.10
N SER A 18 -1.04 -9.51 38.02
CA SER A 18 -0.78 -8.96 36.69
C SER A 18 -1.38 -7.56 36.70
N ALA A 19 -0.53 -6.54 36.72
CA ALA A 19 -0.96 -5.20 36.46
C ALA A 19 -1.63 -5.23 35.09
N ALA A 20 -2.96 -5.06 35.05
CA ALA A 20 -3.66 -4.81 33.81
C ALA A 20 -2.97 -3.59 33.20
N ALA A 21 -2.36 -3.74 32.05
CA ALA A 21 -1.78 -2.64 31.32
C ALA A 21 -2.91 -1.63 31.08
N SER A 22 -2.78 -0.43 31.64
CA SER A 22 -3.70 0.65 31.34
C SER A 22 -3.38 1.18 29.95
N ALA A 23 -4.27 1.00 29.03
CA ALA A 23 -4.11 1.51 27.67
C ALA A 23 -4.53 2.98 27.58
N PRO A 24 -3.93 3.74 26.69
CA PRO A 24 -2.60 3.63 26.09
C PRO A 24 -1.49 4.00 27.08
N PRO A 25 -0.19 3.95 26.72
CA PRO A 25 0.90 4.35 27.61
C PRO A 25 0.69 5.75 28.21
N ALA A 26 1.05 5.95 29.48
CA ALA A 26 1.00 7.27 30.08
C ALA A 26 1.82 8.28 29.25
N GLY A 27 1.24 9.45 28.96
CA GLY A 27 1.89 10.47 28.12
C GLY A 27 1.83 10.21 26.61
N PHE A 28 1.13 9.17 26.15
CA PHE A 28 1.05 8.81 24.73
C PHE A 28 0.51 9.96 23.85
N ASP A 29 -0.50 10.68 24.31
CA ASP A 29 -1.03 11.85 23.60
C ASP A 29 0.03 12.92 23.34
N GLN A 30 0.84 13.21 24.35
CA GLN A 30 1.92 14.17 24.24
C GLN A 30 3.01 13.65 23.28
N ARG A 31 3.35 12.36 23.37
CA ARG A 31 4.34 11.71 22.48
C ARG A 31 3.93 11.81 21.02
N VAL A 32 2.67 11.49 20.69
CA VAL A 32 2.15 11.59 19.31
C VAL A 32 2.25 13.04 18.79
N GLU A 33 1.84 14.01 19.60
CA GLU A 33 1.86 15.43 19.20
C GLU A 33 3.28 15.97 19.02
N GLU A 34 4.22 15.56 19.88
CA GLU A 34 5.64 15.90 19.75
C GLU A 34 6.24 15.36 18.46
N LEU A 35 6.04 14.07 18.17
CA LEU A 35 6.54 13.44 16.94
C LEU A 35 5.90 14.05 15.69
N ARG A 36 4.58 14.30 15.72
CA ARG A 36 3.87 14.92 14.61
C ARG A 36 4.48 16.29 14.26
N LYS A 37 4.74 17.12 15.29
CA LYS A 37 5.38 18.44 15.10
C LYS A 37 6.84 18.30 14.65
N GLN A 38 7.59 17.42 15.28
CA GLN A 38 9.02 17.19 14.97
C GLN A 38 9.22 16.76 13.52
N PHE A 39 8.38 15.86 13.01
CA PHE A 39 8.49 15.37 11.64
C PHE A 39 7.66 16.20 10.64
N GLY A 40 6.90 17.19 11.11
CA GLY A 40 6.08 18.04 10.25
C GLY A 40 4.92 17.30 9.57
N VAL A 41 4.39 16.27 10.22
CA VAL A 41 3.23 15.51 9.74
C VAL A 41 1.96 16.29 10.04
N PRO A 42 1.08 16.57 9.05
CA PRO A 42 -0.11 17.40 9.26
C PRO A 42 -1.11 16.80 10.25
N GLY A 43 -1.49 15.54 10.05
CA GLY A 43 -2.49 14.86 10.88
C GLY A 43 -2.20 13.37 11.03
N VAL A 44 -2.60 12.83 12.17
CA VAL A 44 -2.48 11.41 12.53
C VAL A 44 -3.80 10.92 13.11
N SER A 45 -4.17 9.69 12.80
CA SER A 45 -5.34 9.00 13.36
C SER A 45 -4.88 7.68 13.96
N ILE A 46 -5.27 7.37 15.19
CA ILE A 46 -4.84 6.15 15.91
C ILE A 46 -6.03 5.46 16.53
N THR A 47 -6.05 4.13 16.40
CA THR A 47 -6.97 3.25 17.14
C THR A 47 -6.18 2.17 17.86
N ILE A 48 -6.53 1.93 19.12
CA ILE A 48 -6.02 0.82 19.93
C ILE A 48 -7.20 0.02 20.46
N VAL A 49 -7.11 -1.29 20.27
CA VAL A 49 -8.04 -2.26 20.85
C VAL A 49 -7.26 -3.13 21.83
N GLU A 50 -7.84 -3.35 23.00
CA GLU A 50 -7.25 -4.11 24.09
C GLU A 50 -8.32 -4.94 24.78
N ASP A 51 -8.10 -6.24 24.92
CA ASP A 51 -9.02 -7.16 25.61
C ASP A 51 -10.49 -7.03 25.20
N GLY A 52 -10.72 -6.92 23.88
CA GLY A 52 -12.05 -6.84 23.30
C GLY A 52 -12.74 -5.48 23.44
N LYS A 53 -11.99 -4.42 23.71
CA LYS A 53 -12.50 -3.04 23.82
C LYS A 53 -11.65 -2.07 23.02
N VAL A 54 -12.27 -1.06 22.43
CA VAL A 54 -11.55 0.10 21.89
C VAL A 54 -11.13 0.97 23.09
N THR A 55 -9.83 1.05 23.34
CA THR A 55 -9.26 1.83 24.44
C THR A 55 -8.77 3.21 23.99
N LEU A 56 -8.52 3.36 22.70
CA LEU A 56 -8.23 4.63 22.05
C LEU A 56 -8.82 4.64 20.64
N ALA A 57 -9.53 5.72 20.29
CA ALA A 57 -9.86 6.10 18.91
C ALA A 57 -9.79 7.63 18.86
N ARG A 58 -8.75 8.17 18.18
CA ARG A 58 -8.47 9.62 18.26
C ARG A 58 -7.66 10.12 17.08
N GLY A 59 -7.82 11.43 16.78
CA GLY A 59 -7.01 12.19 15.83
C GLY A 59 -6.17 13.27 16.49
N TRP A 60 -5.04 13.61 15.85
CA TRP A 60 -4.14 14.71 16.22
C TRP A 60 -3.80 15.53 15.00
N GLY A 61 -3.55 16.82 15.18
CA GLY A 61 -3.18 17.74 14.11
C GLY A 61 -4.34 18.17 13.23
N VAL A 62 -4.09 18.34 11.94
CA VAL A 62 -5.02 18.95 10.99
C VAL A 62 -5.29 18.05 9.79
N LYS A 63 -6.53 18.12 9.28
CA LYS A 63 -6.94 17.42 8.05
C LYS A 63 -6.25 17.98 6.80
N ASP A 64 -6.02 19.29 6.80
CA ASP A 64 -5.43 20.04 5.69
C ASP A 64 -4.67 21.25 6.25
N ILE A 65 -3.38 21.37 5.88
CA ILE A 65 -2.53 22.50 6.31
C ILE A 65 -2.99 23.86 5.77
N THR A 66 -3.83 23.87 4.73
CA THR A 66 -4.35 25.12 4.14
C THR A 66 -5.56 25.66 4.90
N THR A 67 -6.31 24.79 5.58
CA THR A 67 -7.54 25.15 6.32
C THR A 67 -7.38 25.08 7.82
N ASN A 68 -6.38 24.34 8.31
CA ASN A 68 -6.12 24.07 9.73
C ASN A 68 -7.30 23.44 10.49
N GLN A 69 -8.20 22.74 9.77
CA GLN A 69 -9.30 22.01 10.41
C GLN A 69 -8.74 20.80 11.18
N PRO A 70 -9.17 20.60 12.45
CA PRO A 70 -8.61 19.53 13.27
C PRO A 70 -9.03 18.15 12.78
N VAL A 71 -8.16 17.16 13.02
CA VAL A 71 -8.48 15.73 12.90
C VAL A 71 -9.24 15.30 14.14
N ASP A 72 -10.31 14.54 13.95
CA ASP A 72 -11.07 13.88 15.02
C ASP A 72 -11.12 12.35 14.80
N ALA A 73 -11.84 11.63 15.66
CA ALA A 73 -11.95 10.17 15.57
C ALA A 73 -12.78 9.66 14.37
N ASP A 74 -13.60 10.53 13.78
CA ASP A 74 -14.43 10.22 12.61
C ASP A 74 -13.83 10.72 11.30
N THR A 75 -12.69 11.41 11.36
CA THR A 75 -11.95 11.82 10.16
C THR A 75 -11.47 10.61 9.40
N ILE A 76 -11.84 10.51 8.12
CA ILE A 76 -11.42 9.40 7.27
C ILE A 76 -10.07 9.66 6.61
N PHE A 77 -9.21 8.65 6.64
CA PHE A 77 -7.89 8.63 6.01
C PHE A 77 -7.83 7.53 4.98
N PHE A 78 -7.20 7.77 3.84
CA PHE A 78 -6.83 6.65 2.96
C PHE A 78 -5.91 5.69 3.71
N THR A 79 -6.25 4.41 3.64
CA THR A 79 -5.54 3.35 4.37
C THR A 79 -4.62 2.52 3.46
N GLY A 80 -4.63 2.78 2.16
CA GLY A 80 -3.79 2.07 1.20
C GLY A 80 -3.99 0.56 1.30
N SER A 81 -2.90 -0.16 1.16
CA SER A 81 -2.91 -1.63 1.08
C SER A 81 -3.42 -2.36 2.33
N THR A 82 -3.66 -1.67 3.47
CA THR A 82 -4.39 -2.31 4.59
C THR A 82 -5.81 -2.69 4.17
N GLY A 83 -6.34 -2.06 3.11
CA GLY A 83 -7.61 -2.38 2.48
C GLY A 83 -7.68 -3.78 1.84
N LYS A 84 -6.54 -4.40 1.52
CA LYS A 84 -6.49 -5.77 0.98
C LYS A 84 -7.17 -6.79 1.91
N ALA A 85 -7.06 -6.59 3.21
CA ALA A 85 -7.72 -7.44 4.20
C ALA A 85 -9.26 -7.36 4.12
N PHE A 86 -9.82 -6.21 3.73
CA PHE A 86 -11.26 -6.05 3.53
C PHE A 86 -11.73 -6.74 2.24
N THR A 87 -10.97 -6.67 1.16
CA THR A 87 -11.25 -7.44 -0.07
C THR A 87 -11.24 -8.93 0.22
N ASN A 88 -10.29 -9.42 1.04
CA ASN A 88 -10.26 -10.82 1.46
C ASN A 88 -11.42 -11.19 2.39
N ALA A 89 -11.85 -10.30 3.27
CA ALA A 89 -13.05 -10.53 4.08
C ALA A 89 -14.31 -10.62 3.21
N ALA A 90 -14.43 -9.78 2.18
CA ALA A 90 -15.51 -9.87 1.20
C ALA A 90 -15.50 -11.22 0.46
N LEU A 91 -14.33 -11.70 0.02
CA LEU A 91 -14.21 -13.05 -0.56
C LEU A 91 -14.52 -14.14 0.46
N ALA A 92 -14.13 -13.97 1.73
CA ALA A 92 -14.41 -14.93 2.79
C ALA A 92 -15.92 -15.09 3.04
N THR A 93 -16.72 -14.02 2.92
CA THR A 93 -18.19 -14.14 2.99
C THR A 93 -18.75 -14.95 1.83
N LEU A 94 -18.23 -14.78 0.60
CA LEU A 94 -18.63 -15.59 -0.55
C LEU A 94 -18.21 -17.07 -0.40
N VAL A 95 -17.09 -17.32 0.26
CA VAL A 95 -16.67 -18.70 0.58
C VAL A 95 -17.62 -19.33 1.60
N ASP A 96 -17.97 -18.61 2.67
CA ASP A 96 -18.94 -19.10 3.68
C ASP A 96 -20.35 -19.32 3.10
N GLU A 97 -20.73 -18.54 2.08
CA GLU A 97 -21.97 -18.72 1.31
C GLU A 97 -21.88 -19.89 0.32
N GLY A 98 -20.73 -20.52 0.16
CA GLY A 98 -20.50 -21.63 -0.77
C GLY A 98 -20.50 -21.24 -2.25
N LYS A 99 -20.39 -19.94 -2.56
CA LYS A 99 -20.35 -19.43 -3.94
C LYS A 99 -19.00 -19.65 -4.62
N ILE A 100 -17.92 -19.64 -3.84
CA ILE A 100 -16.54 -19.87 -4.29
C ILE A 100 -15.77 -20.67 -3.24
N LYS A 101 -14.61 -21.21 -3.63
CA LYS A 101 -13.59 -21.76 -2.73
C LYS A 101 -12.26 -21.08 -3.00
N TRP A 102 -11.41 -20.92 -1.98
CA TRP A 102 -10.09 -20.29 -2.13
C TRP A 102 -9.23 -20.92 -3.23
N ASP A 103 -9.37 -22.21 -3.45
CA ASP A 103 -8.57 -22.97 -4.42
C ASP A 103 -9.31 -23.26 -5.74
N ASP A 104 -10.47 -22.66 -5.97
CA ASP A 104 -11.15 -22.65 -7.27
C ASP A 104 -10.26 -21.94 -8.31
N LYS A 105 -10.30 -22.42 -9.54
CA LYS A 105 -9.57 -21.79 -10.65
C LYS A 105 -10.25 -20.50 -11.06
N MET A 106 -9.47 -19.46 -11.33
CA MET A 106 -10.02 -18.17 -11.76
C MET A 106 -10.88 -18.29 -13.01
N ILE A 107 -10.49 -19.13 -13.96
CA ILE A 107 -11.21 -19.31 -15.23
C ILE A 107 -12.57 -19.98 -15.05
N ASP A 108 -12.84 -20.64 -13.91
CA ASP A 108 -14.15 -21.25 -13.65
C ASP A 108 -15.20 -20.18 -13.31
N HIS A 109 -14.77 -19.06 -12.74
CA HIS A 109 -15.63 -17.91 -12.36
C HIS A 109 -15.49 -16.72 -13.32
N MET A 110 -14.33 -16.58 -13.96
CA MET A 110 -14.01 -15.53 -14.93
C MET A 110 -13.44 -16.15 -16.21
N PRO A 111 -14.27 -16.68 -17.13
CA PRO A 111 -13.79 -17.41 -18.32
C PRO A 111 -12.86 -16.60 -19.24
N ASP A 112 -12.93 -15.28 -19.20
CA ASP A 112 -12.08 -14.36 -19.97
C ASP A 112 -10.77 -13.99 -19.29
N PHE A 113 -10.56 -14.39 -18.03
CA PHE A 113 -9.32 -14.13 -17.30
C PHE A 113 -8.14 -14.82 -17.99
N ARG A 114 -7.06 -14.08 -18.17
CA ARG A 114 -5.82 -14.61 -18.80
C ARG A 114 -4.60 -13.99 -18.13
N MET A 115 -3.61 -14.84 -17.84
CA MET A 115 -2.23 -14.47 -17.59
C MET A 115 -1.44 -14.58 -18.91
N TRP A 116 -0.21 -14.08 -18.93
CA TRP A 116 0.68 -14.22 -20.10
C TRP A 116 0.83 -15.67 -20.56
N ASP A 117 1.09 -16.56 -19.61
CA ASP A 117 1.26 -17.99 -19.86
C ASP A 117 -0.09 -18.72 -19.78
N SER A 118 -0.37 -19.56 -20.78
CA SER A 118 -1.65 -20.30 -20.86
C SER A 118 -1.77 -21.39 -19.79
N TRP A 119 -0.66 -21.99 -19.36
CA TRP A 119 -0.67 -22.95 -18.26
C TRP A 119 -0.95 -22.23 -16.92
N VAL A 120 -0.27 -21.12 -16.65
CA VAL A 120 -0.54 -20.29 -15.47
C VAL A 120 -2.00 -19.84 -15.44
N THR A 121 -2.56 -19.44 -16.58
CA THR A 121 -4.00 -19.09 -16.70
C THR A 121 -4.91 -20.22 -16.20
N ARG A 122 -4.64 -21.46 -16.58
CA ARG A 122 -5.45 -22.62 -16.16
C ARG A 122 -5.21 -23.02 -14.70
N GLU A 123 -4.05 -22.72 -14.16
CA GLU A 123 -3.66 -23.12 -12.80
C GLU A 123 -3.87 -22.04 -11.74
N MET A 124 -4.06 -20.78 -12.13
CA MET A 124 -4.30 -19.66 -11.23
C MET A 124 -5.55 -19.89 -10.39
N THR A 125 -5.39 -19.92 -9.07
CA THR A 125 -6.51 -20.01 -8.12
C THR A 125 -6.85 -18.64 -7.55
N ILE A 126 -8.03 -18.53 -6.91
CA ILE A 126 -8.43 -17.32 -6.18
C ILE A 126 -7.38 -16.99 -5.12
N ARG A 127 -6.88 -17.99 -4.37
CA ARG A 127 -5.79 -17.82 -3.40
C ARG A 127 -4.53 -17.22 -4.02
N ASP A 128 -4.14 -17.64 -5.22
CA ASP A 128 -2.93 -17.16 -5.88
C ASP A 128 -3.00 -15.66 -6.23
N LEU A 129 -4.19 -15.10 -6.49
CA LEU A 129 -4.36 -13.67 -6.69
C LEU A 129 -3.95 -12.85 -5.46
N LEU A 130 -4.08 -13.42 -4.27
CA LEU A 130 -4.08 -12.70 -3.00
C LEU A 130 -2.75 -12.77 -2.26
N VAL A 131 -1.82 -13.62 -2.72
CA VAL A 131 -0.61 -13.96 -1.95
C VAL A 131 0.70 -13.59 -2.64
N HIS A 132 0.65 -12.83 -3.75
CA HIS A 132 1.84 -12.26 -4.41
C HIS A 132 2.86 -13.32 -4.88
N ARG A 133 2.39 -14.43 -5.46
CA ARG A 133 3.24 -15.51 -6.03
C ARG A 133 2.88 -15.85 -7.47
N SER A 134 2.33 -14.91 -8.18
CA SER A 134 1.82 -15.06 -9.54
C SER A 134 2.91 -15.32 -10.59
N GLY A 135 4.13 -14.91 -10.28
CA GLY A 135 5.25 -14.82 -11.21
C GLY A 135 5.47 -13.42 -11.79
N LEU A 136 4.52 -12.50 -11.61
CA LEU A 136 4.69 -11.09 -11.97
C LEU A 136 5.83 -10.46 -11.14
N GLY A 137 6.41 -9.39 -11.67
CA GLY A 137 7.40 -8.57 -10.99
C GLY A 137 6.80 -7.69 -9.89
N LEU A 138 7.66 -7.10 -9.05
CA LEU A 138 7.26 -6.17 -8.00
C LEU A 138 6.60 -4.93 -8.60
N GLY A 139 5.31 -4.72 -8.34
CA GLY A 139 4.53 -3.58 -8.83
C GLY A 139 4.21 -3.62 -10.32
N GLU A 140 4.47 -4.75 -10.99
CA GLU A 140 4.23 -4.87 -12.43
C GLU A 140 2.76 -4.60 -12.77
N GLY A 141 2.54 -3.65 -13.67
CA GLY A 141 1.22 -3.18 -14.08
C GLY A 141 0.63 -2.06 -13.21
N ASP A 142 1.32 -1.58 -12.16
CA ASP A 142 0.80 -0.54 -11.28
C ASP A 142 0.55 0.79 -12.02
N MET A 143 1.24 1.07 -13.12
CA MET A 143 0.95 2.23 -13.96
C MET A 143 -0.40 2.17 -14.70
N LEU A 144 -1.16 1.07 -14.60
CA LEU A 144 -2.56 1.02 -15.05
C LEU A 144 -3.55 1.69 -14.07
N PHE A 145 -3.07 2.10 -12.89
CA PHE A 145 -3.86 2.85 -11.92
C PHE A 145 -3.11 4.01 -11.25
N LEU A 146 -1.81 4.12 -11.44
CA LEU A 146 -0.97 5.20 -10.91
C LEU A 146 -0.25 5.92 -12.07
N PRO A 147 -0.42 7.24 -12.23
CA PRO A 147 -1.43 8.10 -11.60
C PRO A 147 -2.85 7.72 -12.02
N ASN A 148 -3.84 8.53 -11.58
CA ASN A 148 -5.25 8.28 -11.89
C ASN A 148 -5.48 7.87 -13.35
N SER A 149 -6.14 6.73 -13.53
CA SER A 149 -6.35 6.09 -14.82
C SER A 149 -7.80 6.24 -15.30
N THR A 150 -7.98 6.37 -16.61
CA THR A 150 -9.30 6.34 -17.25
C THR A 150 -9.81 4.92 -17.49
N LEU A 151 -8.99 3.89 -17.22
CA LEU A 151 -9.36 2.50 -17.44
C LEU A 151 -10.33 2.01 -16.36
N THR A 152 -11.33 1.26 -16.78
CA THR A 152 -12.20 0.51 -15.87
C THR A 152 -11.44 -0.67 -15.26
N ARG A 153 -11.92 -1.21 -14.12
CA ARG A 153 -11.35 -2.41 -13.49
C ARG A 153 -11.32 -3.58 -14.46
N LYS A 154 -12.40 -3.81 -15.18
CA LYS A 154 -12.51 -4.89 -16.18
C LYS A 154 -11.48 -4.75 -17.30
N GLU A 155 -11.26 -3.54 -17.82
CA GLU A 155 -10.24 -3.29 -18.84
C GLU A 155 -8.84 -3.50 -18.29
N THR A 156 -8.57 -3.05 -17.06
CA THR A 156 -7.29 -3.27 -16.38
C THR A 156 -7.01 -4.76 -16.21
N VAL A 157 -7.99 -5.54 -15.73
CA VAL A 157 -7.87 -7.00 -15.57
C VAL A 157 -7.62 -7.70 -16.91
N ARG A 158 -8.27 -7.24 -18.00
CA ARG A 158 -8.00 -7.80 -19.34
C ARG A 158 -6.57 -7.56 -19.83
N ARG A 159 -5.87 -6.54 -19.34
CA ARG A 159 -4.49 -6.21 -19.73
C ARG A 159 -3.45 -7.07 -19.01
N ILE A 160 -3.79 -7.76 -17.93
CA ILE A 160 -2.90 -8.69 -17.21
C ILE A 160 -2.28 -9.72 -18.15
N ARG A 161 -2.99 -10.15 -19.19
CA ARG A 161 -2.51 -11.10 -20.21
C ARG A 161 -1.26 -10.66 -20.95
N TYR A 162 -0.92 -9.39 -20.92
CA TYR A 162 0.24 -8.81 -21.59
C TYR A 162 1.43 -8.59 -20.65
N LEU A 163 1.25 -8.75 -19.33
CA LEU A 163 2.30 -8.66 -18.34
C LEU A 163 3.15 -9.93 -18.35
N LYS A 164 4.44 -9.77 -18.63
CA LYS A 164 5.36 -10.89 -18.75
C LYS A 164 5.88 -11.29 -17.36
N PRO A 165 5.93 -12.59 -17.05
CA PRO A 165 6.40 -13.01 -15.75
C PRO A 165 7.90 -12.71 -15.57
N ALA A 166 8.26 -12.18 -14.40
CA ALA A 166 9.64 -11.99 -13.95
C ALA A 166 10.22 -13.28 -13.34
N THR A 167 9.35 -14.17 -12.81
CA THR A 167 9.73 -15.44 -12.18
C THR A 167 8.74 -16.54 -12.58
N SER A 168 9.06 -17.79 -12.23
CA SER A 168 8.11 -18.89 -12.41
C SER A 168 6.92 -18.77 -11.46
N PHE A 169 5.75 -19.22 -11.91
CA PHE A 169 4.53 -19.26 -11.12
C PHE A 169 4.74 -19.99 -9.78
N ARG A 170 4.32 -19.39 -8.68
CA ARG A 170 4.44 -19.89 -7.30
C ARG A 170 5.88 -20.07 -6.79
N SER A 171 6.90 -19.58 -7.47
CA SER A 171 8.31 -19.81 -7.09
C SER A 171 8.90 -18.73 -6.20
N ALA A 172 8.36 -17.51 -6.25
CA ALA A 172 8.88 -16.37 -5.51
C ALA A 172 7.75 -15.43 -5.06
N TYR A 173 8.05 -14.63 -4.04
CA TYR A 173 7.21 -13.52 -3.62
C TYR A 173 7.60 -12.27 -4.40
N ALA A 174 6.61 -11.63 -5.03
CA ALA A 174 6.73 -10.29 -5.58
C ALA A 174 5.40 -9.56 -5.41
N TYR A 175 5.40 -8.48 -4.63
CA TYR A 175 4.19 -7.75 -4.32
C TYR A 175 3.58 -7.14 -5.58
N ASP A 176 2.34 -7.48 -5.88
CA ASP A 176 1.57 -6.95 -7.00
C ASP A 176 0.20 -6.46 -6.55
N ASN A 177 -0.23 -5.29 -7.04
CA ASN A 177 -1.55 -4.73 -6.75
C ASN A 177 -2.60 -5.17 -7.77
N ILE A 178 -2.17 -5.43 -9.01
CA ILE A 178 -3.08 -5.65 -10.13
C ILE A 178 -3.95 -6.91 -9.96
N LEU A 179 -3.44 -7.93 -9.25
CA LEU A 179 -4.21 -9.14 -8.99
C LEU A 179 -5.30 -8.92 -7.92
N TYR A 180 -5.15 -7.93 -7.04
CA TYR A 180 -6.26 -7.51 -6.17
C TYR A 180 -7.38 -6.81 -6.95
N MET A 181 -7.07 -6.15 -8.08
CA MET A 181 -8.12 -5.67 -8.99
C MET A 181 -8.88 -6.84 -9.61
N ALA A 182 -8.17 -7.92 -9.99
CA ALA A 182 -8.80 -9.14 -10.46
C ALA A 182 -9.67 -9.80 -9.38
N ALA A 183 -9.23 -9.76 -8.11
CA ALA A 183 -10.03 -10.21 -6.97
C ALA A 183 -11.31 -9.36 -6.78
N GLY A 184 -11.22 -8.04 -6.94
CA GLY A 184 -12.38 -7.16 -6.94
C GLY A 184 -13.33 -7.44 -8.10
N GLN A 185 -12.81 -7.65 -9.31
CA GLN A 185 -13.63 -8.03 -10.46
C GLN A 185 -14.28 -9.41 -10.27
N LEU A 186 -13.61 -10.36 -9.62
CA LEU A 186 -14.20 -11.65 -9.25
C LEU A 186 -15.40 -11.49 -8.32
N ILE A 187 -15.31 -10.62 -7.32
CA ILE A 187 -16.45 -10.33 -6.43
C ILE A 187 -17.64 -9.83 -7.26
N GLU A 188 -17.42 -8.95 -8.23
CA GLU A 188 -18.48 -8.45 -9.12
C GLU A 188 -19.13 -9.56 -9.96
N GLU A 189 -18.31 -10.42 -10.58
CA GLU A 189 -18.82 -11.50 -11.45
C GLU A 189 -19.59 -12.57 -10.65
N VAL A 190 -19.20 -12.82 -9.39
CA VAL A 190 -19.82 -13.86 -8.55
C VAL A 190 -21.06 -13.33 -7.80
N SER A 191 -21.02 -12.08 -7.33
CA SER A 191 -22.10 -11.51 -6.51
C SER A 191 -23.18 -10.79 -7.33
N GLY A 192 -22.81 -10.25 -8.49
CA GLY A 192 -23.64 -9.33 -9.27
C GLY A 192 -23.68 -7.90 -8.74
N GLU A 193 -22.94 -7.59 -7.65
CA GLU A 193 -22.75 -6.25 -7.10
C GLU A 193 -21.36 -5.72 -7.51
N THR A 194 -21.18 -4.41 -7.66
CA THR A 194 -19.83 -3.86 -7.77
C THR A 194 -19.03 -4.15 -6.51
N TRP A 195 -17.71 -4.19 -6.58
CA TRP A 195 -16.86 -4.42 -5.40
C TRP A 195 -17.18 -3.41 -4.28
N GLU A 196 -17.41 -2.15 -4.65
CA GLU A 196 -17.76 -1.07 -3.74
C GLU A 196 -19.09 -1.37 -3.04
N GLN A 197 -20.13 -1.70 -3.81
CA GLN A 197 -21.42 -2.07 -3.24
C GLN A 197 -21.31 -3.28 -2.31
N TYR A 198 -20.53 -4.29 -2.73
CA TYR A 198 -20.35 -5.49 -1.94
C TYR A 198 -19.64 -5.21 -0.61
N VAL A 199 -18.54 -4.47 -0.61
CA VAL A 199 -17.81 -4.09 0.62
C VAL A 199 -18.70 -3.25 1.53
N LYS A 200 -19.43 -2.28 0.99
CA LYS A 200 -20.36 -1.44 1.74
C LYS A 200 -21.48 -2.28 2.40
N ASN A 201 -22.12 -3.16 1.63
CA ASN A 201 -23.29 -3.92 2.08
C ASN A 201 -22.93 -5.11 2.98
N HIS A 202 -21.84 -5.81 2.67
CA HIS A 202 -21.49 -7.09 3.30
C HIS A 202 -20.31 -7.00 4.28
N VAL A 203 -19.58 -5.86 4.33
CA VAL A 203 -18.48 -5.66 5.29
C VAL A 203 -18.76 -4.45 6.18
N PHE A 204 -18.90 -3.25 5.61
CA PHE A 204 -19.04 -2.03 6.42
C PHE A 204 -20.37 -1.98 7.18
N ALA A 205 -21.49 -2.21 6.52
CA ALA A 205 -22.82 -2.12 7.14
C ALA A 205 -23.00 -3.13 8.29
N PRO A 206 -22.66 -4.43 8.14
CA PRO A 206 -22.75 -5.37 9.27
C PRO A 206 -21.86 -4.99 10.46
N LEU A 207 -20.72 -4.37 10.21
CA LEU A 207 -19.81 -3.89 11.26
C LEU A 207 -20.22 -2.54 11.84
N GLY A 208 -21.16 -1.82 11.21
CA GLY A 208 -21.53 -0.46 11.59
C GLY A 208 -20.41 0.56 11.34
N MET A 209 -19.61 0.35 10.30
CA MET A 209 -18.53 1.27 9.85
C MET A 209 -19.16 2.37 8.98
N ASN A 210 -19.81 3.33 9.63
CA ASN A 210 -20.68 4.31 8.95
C ASN A 210 -19.94 5.56 8.44
N HIS A 211 -18.70 5.78 8.87
CA HIS A 211 -17.87 6.92 8.47
C HIS A 211 -16.87 6.56 7.38
N SER A 212 -16.69 5.26 7.11
CA SER A 212 -15.72 4.75 6.11
C SER A 212 -16.30 4.79 4.71
N THR A 213 -15.42 4.85 3.70
CA THR A 213 -15.81 4.80 2.28
C THR A 213 -14.88 3.92 1.46
N ASP A 214 -15.42 3.37 0.38
CA ASP A 214 -14.79 2.53 -0.64
C ASP A 214 -14.71 3.22 -2.01
N SER A 215 -15.13 4.48 -2.06
CA SER A 215 -15.22 5.28 -3.27
C SER A 215 -14.44 6.58 -3.13
N VAL A 216 -13.63 6.89 -4.15
CA VAL A 216 -12.90 8.17 -4.24
C VAL A 216 -13.88 9.34 -4.31
N ALA A 217 -15.02 9.17 -5.01
CA ALA A 217 -16.03 10.23 -5.10
C ALA A 217 -16.65 10.54 -3.74
N ASP A 218 -17.00 9.51 -2.96
CA ASP A 218 -17.56 9.68 -1.61
C ASP A 218 -16.51 10.25 -0.64
N TYR A 219 -15.24 9.84 -0.79
CA TYR A 219 -14.14 10.43 -0.01
C TYR A 219 -14.04 11.94 -0.24
N LEU A 220 -14.02 12.37 -1.49
CA LEU A 220 -13.91 13.80 -1.84
C LEU A 220 -15.15 14.59 -1.44
N ALA A 221 -16.33 13.96 -1.43
CA ALA A 221 -17.59 14.56 -0.99
C ALA A 221 -17.71 14.66 0.54
N ASN A 222 -16.96 13.86 1.30
CA ASN A 222 -17.02 13.85 2.76
C ASN A 222 -16.29 15.07 3.34
N PRO A 223 -16.94 15.99 4.05
CA PRO A 223 -16.28 17.17 4.64
C PRO A 223 -15.29 16.82 5.74
N ASN A 224 -15.35 15.58 6.28
CA ASN A 224 -14.45 15.10 7.33
C ASN A 224 -13.40 14.12 6.78
N HIS A 225 -12.83 14.40 5.62
CA HIS A 225 -11.70 13.64 5.08
C HIS A 225 -10.36 14.34 5.35
N ALA A 226 -9.31 13.56 5.55
CA ALA A 226 -7.94 14.03 5.73
C ALA A 226 -7.26 14.16 4.36
N ARG A 227 -7.05 15.39 3.89
CA ARG A 227 -6.40 15.68 2.61
C ARG A 227 -4.98 15.08 2.59
N PRO A 228 -4.58 14.37 1.52
CA PRO A 228 -3.22 13.86 1.37
C PRO A 228 -2.17 14.98 1.25
N HIS A 229 -0.97 14.74 1.80
CA HIS A 229 0.16 15.68 1.71
C HIS A 229 1.44 14.96 1.31
N SER A 230 2.28 15.65 0.54
CA SER A 230 3.62 15.18 0.20
C SER A 230 4.65 16.28 0.34
N ARG A 231 5.92 15.88 0.45
CA ARG A 231 7.03 16.85 0.41
C ARG A 231 7.38 17.16 -1.04
N SER A 232 7.35 18.44 -1.37
CA SER A 232 7.65 18.94 -2.71
C SER A 232 8.64 20.09 -2.69
N GLY A 233 9.24 20.39 -3.87
CA GLY A 233 10.22 21.46 -4.02
C GLY A 233 11.65 21.10 -3.58
N GLY A 234 11.89 19.85 -3.16
CA GLY A 234 13.22 19.31 -2.92
C GLY A 234 13.89 18.77 -4.19
N ALA A 235 15.10 18.24 -4.05
CA ALA A 235 15.88 17.68 -5.16
C ALA A 235 15.25 16.41 -5.76
N ILE A 236 14.51 15.67 -4.97
CA ILE A 236 13.71 14.49 -5.38
C ILE A 236 12.38 14.49 -4.60
N GLN A 237 11.43 13.65 -5.04
CA GLN A 237 10.20 13.39 -4.28
C GLN A 237 10.53 12.92 -2.84
N GLY A 238 9.74 13.36 -1.86
CA GLY A 238 9.95 13.06 -0.44
C GLY A 238 10.89 14.02 0.28
N LEU A 239 11.55 14.93 -0.43
CA LEU A 239 12.32 16.05 0.14
C LEU A 239 11.63 17.39 -0.13
N GLY A 240 11.87 18.38 0.73
CA GLY A 240 11.28 19.73 0.61
C GLY A 240 10.23 20.00 1.68
N THR A 241 9.30 20.91 1.36
CA THR A 241 8.25 21.33 2.27
C THR A 241 6.99 20.49 2.12
N GLN A 242 6.27 20.28 3.23
CA GLN A 242 4.99 19.61 3.22
C GLN A 242 3.96 20.44 2.43
N THR A 243 3.31 19.81 1.47
CA THR A 243 2.37 20.45 0.55
C THR A 243 1.10 19.62 0.46
N ALA A 244 -0.06 20.26 0.59
CA ALA A 244 -1.34 19.61 0.37
C ALA A 244 -1.49 19.24 -1.12
N LEU A 245 -1.83 17.99 -1.40
CA LEU A 245 -2.02 17.51 -2.77
C LEU A 245 -3.41 17.91 -3.30
N ASN A 246 -3.54 18.03 -4.60
CA ASN A 246 -4.83 18.28 -5.24
C ASN A 246 -5.71 17.02 -5.24
N ASN A 247 -6.99 17.19 -5.54
CA ASN A 247 -7.97 16.10 -5.59
C ASN A 247 -7.68 15.05 -6.68
N ASP A 248 -6.81 15.37 -7.64
CA ASP A 248 -6.31 14.44 -8.66
C ASP A 248 -5.21 13.48 -8.13
N ALA A 249 -4.67 13.77 -6.94
CA ALA A 249 -3.69 12.92 -6.27
C ALA A 249 -4.36 11.81 -5.43
N THR A 250 -5.37 11.16 -5.97
CA THR A 250 -6.04 10.02 -5.34
C THR A 250 -5.68 8.72 -6.06
N ILE A 251 -5.92 7.57 -5.41
CA ILE A 251 -5.85 6.28 -6.08
C ILE A 251 -6.97 6.17 -7.11
N SER A 252 -6.70 5.56 -8.25
CA SER A 252 -7.73 5.26 -9.24
C SER A 252 -8.81 4.33 -8.69
N GLN A 253 -10.08 4.58 -9.02
CA GLN A 253 -11.20 3.75 -8.57
C GLN A 253 -11.07 2.29 -9.01
N ASN A 254 -10.46 2.00 -10.18
CA ASN A 254 -10.21 0.64 -10.63
C ASN A 254 -9.34 -0.16 -9.64
N ALA A 255 -8.45 0.51 -8.89
CA ALA A 255 -7.54 -0.10 -7.91
C ALA A 255 -8.11 -0.10 -6.47
N ALA A 256 -9.34 0.32 -6.26
CA ALA A 256 -9.94 0.35 -4.92
C ALA A 256 -9.82 -0.99 -4.14
N PRO A 257 -9.97 -2.18 -4.78
CA PRO A 257 -9.76 -3.47 -4.09
C PRO A 257 -8.35 -3.70 -3.55
N ALA A 258 -7.34 -3.03 -4.11
CA ALA A 258 -5.95 -3.11 -3.68
C ALA A 258 -5.60 -2.12 -2.55
N GLY A 259 -6.37 -0.99 -2.42
CA GLY A 259 -5.99 0.01 -1.43
C GLY A 259 -6.80 1.32 -1.44
N GLY A 260 -8.00 1.35 -2.02
CA GLY A 260 -8.81 2.57 -2.16
C GLY A 260 -9.75 2.89 -1.00
N LEU A 261 -9.65 2.18 0.13
CA LEU A 261 -10.51 2.47 1.28
C LEU A 261 -10.02 3.68 2.06
N ALA A 262 -10.96 4.49 2.53
CA ALA A 262 -10.71 5.51 3.53
C ALA A 262 -11.52 5.23 4.79
N ILE A 263 -10.83 5.16 5.94
CA ILE A 263 -11.39 4.63 7.18
C ILE A 263 -11.11 5.60 8.33
N SER A 264 -12.09 5.75 9.23
CA SER A 264 -11.95 6.54 10.46
C SER A 264 -11.39 5.70 11.61
N ALA A 265 -10.86 6.36 12.66
CA ALA A 265 -10.39 5.68 13.85
C ALA A 265 -11.50 4.88 14.54
N ASN A 266 -12.70 5.43 14.64
CA ASN A 266 -13.84 4.76 15.26
C ASN A 266 -14.23 3.48 14.49
N ASP A 267 -14.30 3.55 13.17
CA ASP A 267 -14.67 2.40 12.34
C ASP A 267 -13.56 1.34 12.33
N MET A 268 -12.30 1.76 12.31
CA MET A 268 -11.17 0.83 12.42
C MET A 268 -11.19 0.05 13.74
N GLY A 269 -11.67 0.65 14.82
CA GLY A 269 -11.87 -0.05 16.09
C GLY A 269 -12.82 -1.26 15.95
N ARG A 270 -13.90 -1.12 15.21
CA ARG A 270 -14.83 -2.22 14.90
C ARG A 270 -14.18 -3.32 14.09
N TRP A 271 -13.40 -2.93 13.08
CA TRP A 271 -12.63 -3.87 12.27
C TRP A 271 -11.59 -4.65 13.08
N LEU A 272 -10.78 -3.96 13.91
CA LEU A 272 -9.78 -4.63 14.77
C LEU A 272 -10.42 -5.61 15.76
N LEU A 273 -11.55 -5.23 16.38
CA LEU A 273 -12.32 -6.12 17.24
C LEU A 273 -12.80 -7.36 16.48
N THR A 274 -13.30 -7.19 15.25
CA THR A 274 -13.75 -8.29 14.39
C THR A 274 -12.61 -9.23 14.03
N GLN A 275 -11.44 -8.69 13.69
CA GLN A 275 -10.27 -9.49 13.35
C GLN A 275 -9.77 -10.30 14.56
N LEU A 276 -9.59 -9.66 15.72
CA LEU A 276 -9.20 -10.34 16.96
C LEU A 276 -10.28 -11.34 17.43
N GLY A 277 -11.55 -11.02 17.23
CA GLY A 277 -12.69 -11.90 17.49
C GLY A 277 -12.92 -12.99 16.44
N ARG A 278 -11.95 -13.17 15.48
CA ARG A 278 -12.00 -14.18 14.42
C ARG A 278 -13.30 -14.15 13.62
N GLY A 279 -13.69 -12.95 13.19
CA GLY A 279 -14.90 -12.70 12.42
C GLY A 279 -16.13 -12.34 13.26
N LYS A 280 -16.09 -12.40 14.60
CA LYS A 280 -17.23 -12.03 15.44
C LYS A 280 -17.52 -10.54 15.33
N ILE A 281 -18.78 -10.19 15.06
CA ILE A 281 -19.22 -8.80 14.97
C ILE A 281 -19.32 -8.21 16.38
N PRO A 282 -18.68 -7.07 16.67
CA PRO A 282 -18.70 -6.44 17.99
C PRO A 282 -20.13 -6.17 18.48
N GLY A 283 -20.47 -6.63 19.70
CA GLY A 283 -21.79 -6.47 20.31
C GLY A 283 -22.87 -7.42 19.76
N SER A 284 -22.49 -8.45 19.01
CA SER A 284 -23.41 -9.42 18.40
C SER A 284 -22.90 -10.86 18.57
N ASP A 285 -23.82 -11.83 18.48
CA ASP A 285 -23.47 -13.24 18.38
C ASP A 285 -23.22 -13.68 16.93
N LYS A 286 -23.42 -12.80 15.97
CA LYS A 286 -23.17 -13.03 14.55
C LYS A 286 -21.70 -12.88 14.21
N ARG A 287 -21.33 -13.49 13.08
CA ARG A 287 -20.00 -13.33 12.48
C ARG A 287 -20.10 -12.70 11.11
N LEU A 288 -19.11 -11.89 10.76
CA LEU A 288 -18.93 -11.37 9.40
C LEU A 288 -18.48 -12.50 8.47
N PHE A 289 -17.54 -13.32 8.93
CA PHE A 289 -17.05 -14.54 8.30
C PHE A 289 -16.74 -15.57 9.41
N SER A 290 -16.68 -16.84 9.05
CA SER A 290 -16.46 -17.93 9.99
C SER A 290 -15.05 -17.93 10.59
N GLU A 291 -14.86 -18.66 11.69
CA GLU A 291 -13.52 -18.87 12.29
C GLU A 291 -12.58 -19.63 11.35
N GLU A 292 -13.14 -20.48 10.51
CA GLU A 292 -12.40 -21.18 9.46
C GLU A 292 -11.79 -20.18 8.49
N GLN A 293 -12.57 -19.22 7.99
CA GLN A 293 -12.07 -18.21 7.08
C GLN A 293 -11.04 -17.29 7.76
N SER A 294 -11.26 -16.94 9.02
CA SER A 294 -10.23 -16.23 9.79
C SER A 294 -8.91 -17.01 9.85
N THR A 295 -8.98 -18.34 10.04
CA THR A 295 -7.80 -19.22 10.04
C THR A 295 -7.12 -19.22 8.66
N GLN A 296 -7.89 -19.36 7.57
CA GLN A 296 -7.37 -19.29 6.20
C GLN A 296 -6.68 -17.97 5.93
N MET A 297 -7.30 -16.84 6.31
CA MET A 297 -6.73 -15.50 6.09
C MET A 297 -5.43 -15.25 6.86
N TRP A 298 -5.22 -15.91 8.01
CA TRP A 298 -4.02 -15.74 8.84
C TRP A 298 -3.03 -16.91 8.74
N THR A 299 -3.24 -17.82 7.79
CA THR A 299 -2.29 -18.89 7.48
C THR A 299 -1.30 -18.41 6.44
N GLY A 300 -0.01 -18.35 6.81
CA GLY A 300 1.06 -17.95 5.90
C GLY A 300 1.16 -18.91 4.72
N VAL A 301 1.19 -18.38 3.51
CA VAL A 301 1.22 -19.16 2.26
C VAL A 301 2.57 -19.04 1.55
N VAL A 302 3.14 -17.84 1.51
CA VAL A 302 4.36 -17.55 0.77
C VAL A 302 5.40 -16.95 1.70
N PRO A 303 6.61 -17.52 1.79
CA PRO A 303 7.72 -16.87 2.48
C PRO A 303 8.06 -15.53 1.82
N THR A 304 8.16 -14.48 2.61
CA THR A 304 8.61 -13.17 2.14
C THR A 304 10.09 -12.96 2.47
N PRO A 305 10.87 -12.31 1.60
CA PRO A 305 12.27 -12.08 1.87
C PRO A 305 12.48 -11.23 3.12
N ILE A 306 13.24 -11.73 4.09
CA ILE A 306 13.70 -10.95 5.23
C ILE A 306 14.96 -10.22 4.79
N ARG A 307 14.85 -8.90 4.60
CA ARG A 307 16.01 -8.05 4.33
C ARG A 307 16.52 -7.53 5.67
N PRO A 308 17.80 -7.75 6.00
CA PRO A 308 18.37 -7.22 7.22
C PRO A 308 18.22 -5.69 7.26
N PHE A 309 17.61 -5.19 8.32
CA PHE A 309 17.63 -3.77 8.60
C PHE A 309 19.04 -3.33 9.03
N PRO A 310 19.37 -2.03 8.95
CA PRO A 310 20.57 -1.49 9.57
C PRO A 310 20.73 -1.95 11.03
N ALA A 311 21.96 -2.01 11.53
CA ALA A 311 22.27 -2.56 12.84
C ALA A 311 21.43 -1.96 14.00
N GLU A 312 21.04 -0.68 13.87
CA GLU A 312 20.19 0.02 14.84
C GLU A 312 18.76 -0.53 14.95
N PHE A 313 18.31 -1.29 13.93
CA PHE A 313 17.02 -1.98 13.90
C PHE A 313 17.13 -3.51 14.04
N ALA A 314 18.32 -4.05 14.24
CA ALA A 314 18.55 -5.51 14.20
C ALA A 314 17.64 -6.30 15.16
N VAL A 315 17.25 -5.70 16.30
CA VAL A 315 16.36 -6.34 17.28
C VAL A 315 14.90 -6.48 16.78
N THR A 316 14.51 -5.74 15.73
CA THR A 316 13.17 -5.84 15.11
C THR A 316 13.15 -6.76 13.90
N ASN A 317 14.31 -7.31 13.49
CA ASN A 317 14.33 -8.28 12.41
C ASN A 317 13.53 -9.52 12.81
N PRO A 318 12.52 -9.93 12.01
CA PRO A 318 11.74 -11.11 12.32
C PRO A 318 12.56 -12.38 12.09
N ASN A 319 12.26 -13.44 12.85
CA ASN A 319 12.81 -14.78 12.63
C ASN A 319 12.14 -15.48 11.44
N PHE A 320 10.88 -15.13 11.15
CA PHE A 320 10.15 -15.59 9.98
C PHE A 320 9.24 -14.48 9.44
N SER A 321 8.99 -14.52 8.14
CA SER A 321 8.06 -13.60 7.48
C SER A 321 7.36 -14.33 6.34
N LEU A 322 6.02 -14.31 6.38
CA LEU A 322 5.14 -14.98 5.44
C LEU A 322 4.05 -14.01 4.98
N TYR A 323 3.56 -14.17 3.77
CA TYR A 323 2.35 -13.49 3.32
C TYR A 323 1.17 -14.47 3.30
N ALA A 324 0.04 -14.02 3.79
CA ALA A 324 -1.22 -14.73 3.84
C ALA A 324 -2.28 -14.01 2.97
N LEU A 325 -3.57 -14.23 3.20
CA LEU A 325 -4.63 -13.59 2.44
C LEU A 325 -4.83 -12.13 2.92
N GLY A 326 -4.06 -11.19 2.33
CA GLY A 326 -4.09 -9.77 2.67
C GLY A 326 -3.42 -9.41 4.00
N TRP A 327 -2.62 -10.31 4.55
CA TRP A 327 -1.91 -10.12 5.81
C TRP A 327 -0.46 -10.61 5.73
N SER A 328 0.43 -9.85 6.34
CA SER A 328 1.77 -10.32 6.68
C SER A 328 1.72 -11.04 8.03
N ILE A 329 2.35 -12.21 8.09
CA ILE A 329 2.49 -13.02 9.31
C ILE A 329 3.98 -13.09 9.65
N SER A 330 4.37 -12.50 10.75
CA SER A 330 5.77 -12.48 11.18
C SER A 330 5.86 -12.57 12.69
N ASP A 331 7.06 -12.54 13.22
CA ASP A 331 7.27 -12.25 14.63
C ASP A 331 7.91 -10.88 14.83
N TYR A 332 7.55 -10.23 15.91
CA TYR A 332 8.23 -9.05 16.43
C TYR A 332 8.83 -9.43 17.78
N ARG A 333 10.17 -9.54 17.83
CA ARG A 333 10.92 -9.89 19.04
C ARG A 333 10.40 -11.17 19.71
N GLY A 334 10.00 -12.16 18.88
CA GLY A 334 9.49 -13.48 19.30
C GLY A 334 7.97 -13.57 19.48
N ALA A 335 7.23 -12.47 19.44
CA ALA A 335 5.77 -12.48 19.49
C ALA A 335 5.16 -12.48 18.08
N LYS A 336 4.19 -13.38 17.81
CA LYS A 336 3.49 -13.40 16.54
C LYS A 336 2.75 -12.08 16.30
N VAL A 337 2.99 -11.49 15.14
CA VAL A 337 2.28 -10.30 14.64
C VAL A 337 1.57 -10.65 13.34
N VAL A 338 0.31 -10.19 13.22
CA VAL A 338 -0.47 -10.18 11.98
C VAL A 338 -0.62 -8.72 11.59
N SER A 339 -0.05 -8.31 10.47
CA SER A 339 0.01 -6.89 10.12
C SER A 339 -0.13 -6.64 8.63
N HIS A 340 -0.43 -5.41 8.27
CA HIS A 340 -0.27 -4.90 6.92
C HIS A 340 -0.02 -3.40 6.96
N ASP A 341 0.93 -2.94 6.16
CA ASP A 341 1.17 -1.52 5.94
C ASP A 341 0.44 -1.07 4.67
N GLY A 342 0.10 0.20 4.59
CA GLY A 342 -0.58 0.77 3.45
C GLY A 342 -0.02 2.14 3.09
N ALA A 343 0.10 2.38 1.80
CA ALA A 343 0.48 3.67 1.26
C ALA A 343 -0.36 3.96 0.02
N VAL A 344 -0.85 5.15 -0.06
CA VAL A 344 -1.28 5.81 -1.29
C VAL A 344 -0.63 7.18 -1.30
N LEU A 345 -0.67 7.86 -2.44
CA LEU A 345 -0.01 9.14 -2.56
C LEU A 345 -0.46 10.11 -1.44
N GLY A 346 0.50 10.56 -0.64
CA GLY A 346 0.27 11.52 0.43
C GLY A 346 -0.48 11.00 1.66
N SER A 347 -0.70 9.68 1.77
CA SER A 347 -1.29 9.05 2.95
C SER A 347 -0.64 7.70 3.21
N GLN A 348 -0.43 7.39 4.49
CA GLN A 348 0.11 6.10 4.90
C GLN A 348 -0.65 5.57 6.12
N ALA A 349 -0.72 4.24 6.23
CA ALA A 349 -1.35 3.57 7.36
C ALA A 349 -0.64 2.26 7.71
N THR A 350 -0.85 1.79 8.94
CA THR A 350 -0.42 0.47 9.40
C THR A 350 -1.49 -0.15 10.28
N VAL A 351 -1.68 -1.44 10.16
CA VAL A 351 -2.45 -2.27 11.08
C VAL A 351 -1.52 -3.32 11.65
N ALA A 352 -1.52 -3.51 12.96
CA ALA A 352 -0.79 -4.58 13.62
C ALA A 352 -1.67 -5.22 14.71
N LEU A 353 -1.73 -6.53 14.70
CA LEU A 353 -2.43 -7.33 15.69
C LEU A 353 -1.42 -8.20 16.44
N LEU A 354 -1.52 -8.23 17.76
CA LEU A 354 -0.84 -9.16 18.66
C LEU A 354 -1.87 -10.16 19.20
N PRO A 355 -2.19 -11.25 18.46
CA PRO A 355 -3.27 -12.15 18.85
C PRO A 355 -3.04 -12.80 20.23
N GLY A 356 -1.79 -13.09 20.58
CA GLY A 356 -1.42 -13.67 21.89
C GLY A 356 -1.62 -12.71 23.07
N LYS A 357 -1.84 -11.42 22.81
CA LYS A 357 -2.11 -10.39 23.81
C LYS A 357 -3.49 -9.77 23.65
N ASN A 358 -4.26 -10.19 22.64
CA ASN A 358 -5.55 -9.59 22.28
C ASN A 358 -5.48 -8.05 22.06
N ILE A 359 -4.42 -7.61 21.38
CA ILE A 359 -4.14 -6.21 21.06
C ILE A 359 -4.30 -5.98 19.56
N GLY A 360 -4.95 -4.88 19.18
CA GLY A 360 -5.02 -4.37 17.82
C GLY A 360 -4.62 -2.90 17.77
N ILE A 361 -3.79 -2.54 16.81
CA ILE A 361 -3.25 -1.19 16.61
C ILE A 361 -3.52 -0.78 15.16
N PHE A 362 -4.05 0.41 14.97
CA PHE A 362 -4.12 1.09 13.69
C PHE A 362 -3.55 2.49 13.83
N ILE A 363 -2.73 2.90 12.88
CA ILE A 363 -2.19 4.25 12.79
C ILE A 363 -2.24 4.69 11.33
N ALA A 364 -2.79 5.88 11.07
CA ALA A 364 -2.77 6.50 9.75
C ALA A 364 -2.27 7.94 9.84
N ALA A 365 -1.65 8.42 8.77
CA ALA A 365 -1.20 9.79 8.61
C ALA A 365 -1.55 10.30 7.21
N ASN A 366 -1.95 11.57 7.11
CA ASN A 366 -2.18 12.23 5.83
C ASN A 366 -0.88 12.85 5.28
N SER A 367 0.17 12.06 5.25
CA SER A 367 1.51 12.43 4.77
C SER A 367 2.23 11.21 4.18
N GLN A 368 3.19 11.46 3.29
CA GLN A 368 4.16 10.46 2.84
C GLN A 368 5.22 10.10 3.91
N ASP A 369 5.19 10.76 5.07
CA ASP A 369 6.15 10.56 6.14
C ASP A 369 5.76 9.36 7.02
N GLY A 370 5.88 8.14 6.47
CA GLY A 370 5.46 6.90 7.13
C GLY A 370 6.29 6.46 8.32
N GLU A 371 7.43 7.10 8.57
CA GLU A 371 8.27 6.82 9.72
C GLU A 371 7.57 7.04 11.06
N ILE A 372 6.63 7.99 11.12
CA ILE A 372 5.85 8.22 12.34
C ILE A 372 4.93 7.04 12.64
N ILE A 373 4.26 6.49 11.62
CA ILE A 373 3.31 5.38 11.82
C ILE A 373 4.02 4.08 12.17
N LEU A 374 5.14 3.76 11.48
CA LEU A 374 5.93 2.56 11.75
C LEU A 374 6.62 2.64 13.11
N GLY A 375 7.17 3.81 13.43
CA GLY A 375 7.83 4.03 14.70
C GLY A 375 6.89 3.96 15.89
N LEU A 376 5.72 4.61 15.83
CA LEU A 376 4.71 4.53 16.88
C LEU A 376 4.14 3.12 17.01
N ARG A 377 3.95 2.40 15.89
CA ARG A 377 3.55 0.98 15.93
C ARG A 377 4.55 0.16 16.75
N ASP A 378 5.83 0.30 16.46
CA ASP A 378 6.87 -0.48 17.13
C ASP A 378 7.07 -0.06 18.59
N GLU A 379 6.88 1.23 18.95
CA GLU A 379 6.82 1.69 20.35
C GLU A 379 5.65 1.05 21.11
N LEU A 380 4.46 0.98 20.49
CA LEU A 380 3.30 0.33 21.08
C LEU A 380 3.50 -1.19 21.21
N LEU A 381 4.11 -1.85 20.21
CA LEU A 381 4.46 -3.26 20.29
C LEU A 381 5.43 -3.52 21.45
N ASP A 382 6.48 -2.71 21.60
CA ASP A 382 7.40 -2.79 22.75
C ASP A 382 6.65 -2.63 24.08
N TYR A 383 5.77 -1.64 24.18
CA TYR A 383 4.98 -1.39 25.39
C TYR A 383 4.12 -2.59 25.80
N TYR A 384 3.31 -3.12 24.86
CA TYR A 384 2.42 -4.25 25.14
C TYR A 384 3.14 -5.58 25.38
N LEU A 385 4.37 -5.70 24.89
CA LEU A 385 5.23 -6.84 25.15
C LEU A 385 6.10 -6.68 26.40
N GLY A 386 6.04 -5.52 27.08
CA GLY A 386 6.87 -5.23 28.25
C GLY A 386 8.36 -5.12 27.93
N LEU A 387 8.69 -4.64 26.73
CA LEU A 387 10.05 -4.50 26.24
C LEU A 387 10.55 -3.06 26.42
N PRO A 388 11.88 -2.85 26.48
CA PRO A 388 12.44 -1.49 26.51
C PRO A 388 12.07 -0.67 25.27
N ALA A 389 11.71 0.60 25.47
CA ALA A 389 11.41 1.53 24.38
C ALA A 389 12.61 1.71 23.44
N GLY A 390 12.35 1.61 22.12
CA GLY A 390 13.40 1.60 21.12
C GLY A 390 13.69 2.96 20.45
N GLN A 391 12.92 4.01 20.73
CA GLN A 391 12.97 5.30 20.00
C GLN A 391 12.82 5.11 18.48
N TRP A 392 11.89 4.25 18.11
CA TRP A 392 11.71 3.81 16.70
C TRP A 392 11.34 4.95 15.75
N PRO A 393 10.45 5.91 16.10
CA PRO A 393 10.10 7.01 15.21
C PRO A 393 11.33 7.81 14.76
N GLU A 394 12.22 8.18 15.68
CA GLU A 394 13.43 8.95 15.40
C GLU A 394 14.42 8.16 14.54
N LYS A 395 14.59 6.86 14.82
CA LYS A 395 15.46 5.98 14.03
C LYS A 395 14.93 5.85 12.60
N PHE A 396 13.63 5.55 12.40
CA PHE A 396 13.03 5.45 11.07
C PHE A 396 13.12 6.77 10.30
N HIS A 397 12.89 7.90 10.97
CA HIS A 397 13.04 9.22 10.37
C HIS A 397 14.46 9.45 9.87
N ASN A 398 15.46 9.25 10.73
CA ASN A 398 16.87 9.46 10.37
C ASN A 398 17.30 8.55 9.21
N TRP A 399 16.88 7.29 9.23
CA TRP A 399 17.15 6.33 8.16
C TRP A 399 16.51 6.76 6.83
N LYS A 400 15.25 7.18 6.83
CA LYS A 400 14.54 7.68 5.63
C LYS A 400 15.26 8.90 5.06
N ILE A 401 15.53 9.91 5.89
CA ILE A 401 16.21 11.13 5.44
C ILE A 401 17.60 10.81 4.89
N GLY A 402 18.34 9.91 5.54
CA GLY A 402 19.64 9.44 5.03
C GLY A 402 19.54 8.82 3.63
N ARG A 403 18.56 7.95 3.40
CA ARG A 403 18.31 7.33 2.09
C ARG A 403 17.92 8.35 1.01
N LEU A 404 17.02 9.27 1.33
CA LEU A 404 16.56 10.30 0.39
C LEU A 404 17.70 11.25 0.02
N ASN A 405 18.52 11.66 0.97
CA ASN A 405 19.69 12.51 0.70
C ASN A 405 20.73 11.78 -0.16
N ALA A 406 20.96 10.50 0.07
CA ALA A 406 21.85 9.68 -0.77
C ALA A 406 21.32 9.58 -2.21
N ALA A 407 20.02 9.35 -2.38
CA ALA A 407 19.36 9.31 -3.69
C ALA A 407 19.43 10.67 -4.40
N ALA A 408 19.16 11.77 -3.69
CA ALA A 408 19.26 13.12 -4.23
C ALA A 408 20.69 13.44 -4.73
N LYS A 409 21.71 13.03 -3.96
CA LYS A 409 23.10 13.17 -4.38
C LYS A 409 23.43 12.38 -5.64
N GLN A 410 22.89 11.17 -5.79
CA GLN A 410 23.06 10.37 -7.00
C GLN A 410 22.45 11.07 -8.22
N VAL A 411 21.20 11.57 -8.10
CA VAL A 411 20.53 12.32 -9.16
C VAL A 411 21.34 13.57 -9.53
N GLN A 412 21.74 14.37 -8.54
CA GLN A 412 22.53 15.56 -8.76
C GLN A 412 23.86 15.26 -9.48
N THR A 413 24.54 14.17 -9.10
CA THR A 413 25.80 13.76 -9.74
C THR A 413 25.58 13.34 -11.19
N ALA A 414 24.51 12.61 -11.48
CA ALA A 414 24.15 12.19 -12.84
C ALA A 414 23.79 13.40 -13.72
N GLU A 415 23.03 14.36 -13.19
CA GLU A 415 22.61 15.56 -13.91
C GLU A 415 23.72 16.61 -14.10
N ALA A 416 24.76 16.58 -13.27
CA ALA A 416 25.88 17.54 -13.36
C ALA A 416 26.81 17.30 -14.56
N LYS A 417 26.81 16.11 -15.13
CA LYS A 417 27.71 15.72 -16.23
C LYS A 417 27.01 14.90 -17.31
N PRO A 418 25.89 15.38 -17.90
CA PRO A 418 25.35 14.71 -19.07
C PRO A 418 26.36 14.80 -20.23
N SER A 419 26.31 13.85 -21.15
CA SER A 419 27.07 13.95 -22.40
C SER A 419 26.63 15.18 -23.20
N ALA A 420 27.56 15.91 -23.76
CA ALA A 420 27.26 17.02 -24.67
C ALA A 420 26.72 16.57 -26.04
N ILE A 421 26.66 15.25 -26.27
CA ILE A 421 26.17 14.68 -27.53
C ILE A 421 24.64 14.83 -27.56
N GLY A 422 24.16 15.53 -28.59
CA GLY A 422 22.72 15.74 -28.84
C GLY A 422 22.03 14.49 -29.39
N PRO A 423 20.72 14.59 -29.67
CA PRO A 423 19.97 13.51 -30.28
C PRO A 423 20.48 13.19 -31.69
N SER A 424 20.45 11.91 -32.06
CA SER A 424 20.94 11.41 -33.36
C SER A 424 20.11 11.88 -34.54
N LEU A 425 18.83 12.20 -34.31
CA LEU A 425 17.85 12.61 -35.33
C LEU A 425 17.35 14.03 -35.07
N PRO A 426 16.87 14.74 -36.10
CA PRO A 426 16.05 15.92 -35.92
C PRO A 426 14.80 15.61 -35.05
N LEU A 427 14.34 16.59 -34.26
CA LEU A 427 13.27 16.35 -33.25
C LEU A 427 11.94 15.86 -33.85
N ASP A 428 11.61 16.28 -35.05
CA ASP A 428 10.42 15.81 -35.78
C ASP A 428 10.41 14.30 -36.06
N ARG A 429 11.59 13.65 -36.09
CA ARG A 429 11.74 12.21 -36.31
C ARG A 429 11.51 11.38 -35.06
N TYR A 430 11.38 11.98 -33.87
CA TYR A 430 10.99 11.31 -32.64
C TYR A 430 9.48 11.36 -32.39
N THR A 431 8.72 12.05 -33.25
CA THR A 431 7.27 12.19 -33.12
C THR A 431 6.52 10.99 -33.66
N GLY A 432 5.33 10.74 -33.10
CA GLY A 432 4.46 9.65 -33.53
C GLY A 432 3.65 9.07 -32.39
N GLU A 433 2.93 8.02 -32.70
CA GLU A 433 2.22 7.19 -31.74
C GLU A 433 3.01 5.89 -31.50
N PHE A 434 3.16 5.54 -30.25
CA PHE A 434 3.91 4.36 -29.81
C PHE A 434 3.05 3.57 -28.83
N THR A 435 3.01 2.25 -28.99
CA THR A 435 2.11 1.37 -28.25
C THR A 435 2.89 0.34 -27.47
N ASP A 436 2.55 0.18 -26.21
CA ASP A 436 2.91 -0.93 -25.35
C ASP A 436 1.68 -1.85 -25.19
N PRO A 437 1.83 -3.19 -25.22
CA PRO A 437 0.70 -4.11 -25.20
C PRO A 437 -0.18 -4.01 -23.95
N TRP A 438 0.43 -3.78 -22.77
CA TRP A 438 -0.34 -3.71 -21.53
C TRP A 438 -0.74 -2.28 -21.16
N TYR A 439 0.15 -1.30 -21.38
CA TYR A 439 -0.14 0.08 -21.04
C TYR A 439 -1.09 0.75 -22.05
N GLY A 440 -0.83 0.53 -23.35
CA GLY A 440 -1.55 1.18 -24.45
C GLY A 440 -0.69 2.19 -25.21
N THR A 441 -1.32 3.11 -25.90
CA THR A 441 -0.66 4.05 -26.82
C THR A 441 -0.33 5.36 -26.12
N ILE A 442 0.90 5.85 -26.34
CA ILE A 442 1.35 7.21 -26.02
C ILE A 442 1.55 7.99 -27.31
N LYS A 443 1.49 9.32 -27.21
CA LYS A 443 1.74 10.22 -28.35
C LYS A 443 2.90 11.14 -28.04
N ILE A 444 3.84 11.23 -28.97
CA ILE A 444 4.93 12.20 -28.92
C ILE A 444 4.72 13.19 -30.05
N SER A 445 4.72 14.47 -29.72
CA SER A 445 4.52 15.57 -30.64
C SER A 445 5.61 16.63 -30.47
N GLN A 446 5.82 17.43 -31.52
CA GLN A 446 6.67 18.60 -31.43
C GLN A 446 5.90 19.74 -30.74
N ALA A 447 6.53 20.39 -29.77
CA ALA A 447 5.98 21.54 -29.06
C ALA A 447 7.01 22.69 -29.05
N GLY A 448 6.84 23.64 -29.95
CA GLY A 448 7.81 24.70 -30.15
C GLY A 448 9.17 24.16 -30.60
N LYS A 449 10.22 24.40 -29.81
CA LYS A 449 11.61 23.92 -30.06
C LYS A 449 11.91 22.60 -29.35
N GLY A 450 10.93 21.94 -28.75
CA GLY A 450 11.09 20.70 -27.97
C GLY A 450 10.08 19.65 -28.37
N LEU A 451 10.06 18.57 -27.59
CA LEU A 451 9.08 17.48 -27.67
C LEU A 451 8.12 17.52 -26.49
N ARG A 452 6.94 16.96 -26.67
CA ARG A 452 5.93 16.72 -25.63
C ARG A 452 5.46 15.27 -25.72
N VAL A 453 5.23 14.65 -24.58
CA VAL A 453 4.61 13.32 -24.49
C VAL A 453 3.21 13.44 -23.87
N GLU A 454 2.29 12.62 -24.34
CA GLU A 454 0.93 12.46 -23.82
C GLU A 454 0.70 10.99 -23.47
N PHE A 455 0.10 10.78 -22.29
CA PHE A 455 -0.28 9.47 -21.75
C PHE A 455 -1.81 9.43 -21.59
N PRO A 456 -2.57 9.01 -22.60
CA PRO A 456 -4.04 9.18 -22.61
C PRO A 456 -4.78 8.49 -21.48
N HIS A 457 -4.19 7.46 -20.89
CA HIS A 457 -4.81 6.73 -19.77
C HIS A 457 -4.37 7.22 -18.38
N SER A 458 -3.37 8.11 -18.29
CA SER A 458 -2.75 8.49 -17.01
C SER A 458 -2.64 10.00 -16.91
N SER A 459 -3.68 10.61 -16.34
CA SER A 459 -3.76 12.07 -16.17
C SER A 459 -2.59 12.62 -15.38
N GLY A 460 -1.99 13.70 -15.86
CA GLY A 460 -0.90 14.39 -15.19
C GLY A 460 0.51 13.89 -15.52
N MET A 461 0.63 12.77 -16.25
CA MET A 461 1.92 12.30 -16.78
C MET A 461 2.36 13.07 -18.03
N GLU A 462 1.44 13.67 -18.75
CA GLU A 462 1.74 14.43 -19.94
C GLU A 462 2.61 15.64 -19.61
N GLY A 463 3.52 16.01 -20.53
CA GLY A 463 4.38 17.17 -20.32
C GLY A 463 5.49 17.28 -21.35
N PRO A 464 6.28 18.36 -21.29
CA PRO A 464 7.43 18.54 -22.16
C PRO A 464 8.50 17.50 -21.89
N LEU A 465 9.22 17.10 -22.93
CA LEU A 465 10.43 16.29 -22.87
C LEU A 465 11.65 17.21 -22.99
N THR A 466 12.50 17.20 -21.98
CA THR A 466 13.78 17.92 -21.99
C THR A 466 14.90 16.96 -22.43
N HIS A 467 15.66 17.34 -23.45
CA HIS A 467 16.82 16.52 -23.85
C HIS A 467 17.79 16.36 -22.69
N TYR A 468 18.20 15.12 -22.42
CA TYR A 468 19.16 14.78 -21.39
C TYR A 468 20.56 14.50 -21.99
N GLN A 469 20.66 13.45 -22.79
CA GLN A 469 21.89 13.10 -23.54
C GLN A 469 21.56 12.03 -24.59
N TYR A 470 22.33 11.98 -25.69
CA TYR A 470 22.10 11.06 -26.81
C TYR A 470 20.61 11.06 -27.22
N ASP A 471 19.99 9.91 -27.42
CA ASP A 471 18.57 9.77 -27.74
C ASP A 471 17.69 9.59 -26.49
N THR A 472 18.13 10.13 -25.34
CA THR A 472 17.40 10.11 -24.08
C THR A 472 16.87 11.48 -23.72
N PHE A 473 15.58 11.54 -23.36
CA PHE A 473 14.90 12.71 -22.88
C PHE A 473 14.36 12.47 -21.47
N LYS A 474 14.23 13.53 -20.67
CA LYS A 474 13.61 13.50 -19.35
C LYS A 474 12.19 14.03 -19.44
N THR A 475 11.23 13.30 -18.89
CA THR A 475 9.83 13.75 -18.77
C THR A 475 9.72 14.87 -17.73
N ASN A 476 8.81 15.81 -17.96
CA ASN A 476 8.45 16.85 -17.00
C ASN A 476 6.92 16.84 -16.83
N PRO A 477 6.39 15.94 -15.99
CA PRO A 477 4.97 15.78 -15.80
C PRO A 477 4.29 17.08 -15.37
N THR A 478 3.04 17.28 -15.79
CA THR A 478 2.23 18.43 -15.36
C THR A 478 1.90 18.37 -13.89
N LEU A 479 1.60 17.19 -13.37
CA LEU A 479 1.43 16.96 -11.94
C LEU A 479 2.80 16.75 -11.27
N LYS A 480 3.13 17.61 -10.32
CA LYS A 480 4.46 17.64 -9.67
C LYS A 480 4.73 16.47 -8.73
N TRP A 481 3.72 15.69 -8.40
CA TRP A 481 3.87 14.48 -7.60
C TRP A 481 4.13 13.21 -8.45
N VAL A 482 3.96 13.29 -9.77
CA VAL A 482 4.33 12.21 -10.69
C VAL A 482 5.85 12.13 -10.76
N GLU A 483 6.41 10.93 -10.59
CA GLU A 483 7.86 10.70 -10.66
C GLU A 483 8.37 10.96 -12.08
N PRO A 484 9.37 11.82 -12.28
CA PRO A 484 9.98 12.00 -13.59
C PRO A 484 10.71 10.75 -14.07
N ALA A 485 10.73 10.53 -15.38
CA ALA A 485 11.41 9.40 -15.99
C ALA A 485 12.36 9.82 -17.13
N TYR A 486 13.43 9.07 -17.30
CA TYR A 486 14.19 9.05 -18.53
C TYR A 486 13.42 8.22 -19.57
N MET A 487 13.25 8.79 -20.77
CA MET A 487 12.65 8.16 -21.93
C MET A 487 13.74 8.02 -22.99
N THR A 488 14.16 6.80 -23.28
CA THR A 488 15.25 6.49 -24.21
C THR A 488 14.69 5.91 -25.50
N PHE A 489 15.03 6.56 -26.62
CA PHE A 489 14.65 6.15 -27.95
C PHE A 489 15.75 5.31 -28.58
N SER A 490 15.42 4.13 -29.08
CA SER A 490 16.32 3.30 -29.89
C SER A 490 16.04 3.54 -31.36
N ILE A 491 17.10 3.71 -32.15
CA ILE A 491 17.03 3.96 -33.58
C ILE A 491 17.33 2.65 -34.31
N GLY A 492 16.43 2.23 -35.19
CA GLY A 492 16.57 1.05 -36.03
C GLY A 492 17.54 1.27 -37.20
N ALA A 493 17.87 0.18 -37.90
CA ALA A 493 18.76 0.23 -39.06
C ALA A 493 18.23 1.08 -40.24
N ASP A 494 16.93 1.34 -40.26
CA ASP A 494 16.25 2.21 -41.24
C ASP A 494 16.31 3.72 -40.85
N GLY A 495 16.98 4.06 -39.73
CA GLY A 495 17.10 5.43 -39.24
C GLY A 495 15.82 6.00 -38.61
N LYS A 496 14.88 5.14 -38.22
CA LYS A 496 13.65 5.54 -37.52
C LYS A 496 13.67 5.05 -36.06
N VAL A 497 12.83 5.67 -35.23
CA VAL A 497 12.61 5.17 -33.86
C VAL A 497 11.99 3.77 -33.96
N ASP A 498 12.69 2.79 -33.36
CA ASP A 498 12.29 1.39 -33.31
C ASP A 498 11.51 1.06 -32.02
N ARG A 499 11.95 1.65 -30.90
CA ARG A 499 11.33 1.45 -29.57
C ARG A 499 11.67 2.58 -28.61
N ILE A 500 10.87 2.66 -27.55
CA ILE A 500 11.09 3.58 -26.45
C ILE A 500 11.04 2.77 -25.15
N THR A 501 12.04 2.95 -24.30
CA THR A 501 12.09 2.41 -22.93
C THR A 501 12.10 3.56 -21.92
N MET A 502 11.64 3.28 -20.70
CA MET A 502 11.58 4.29 -19.65
C MET A 502 12.25 3.82 -18.36
N LYS A 503 12.68 4.76 -17.53
CA LYS A 503 13.24 4.51 -16.21
C LYS A 503 13.03 5.72 -15.31
N ALA A 504 12.63 5.52 -14.05
CA ALA A 504 12.53 6.61 -13.08
C ALA A 504 13.86 7.35 -12.93
N VAL A 505 13.80 8.68 -12.78
CA VAL A 505 14.98 9.52 -12.55
C VAL A 505 15.56 9.27 -11.17
N SER A 506 14.72 9.22 -10.14
CA SER A 506 15.14 8.97 -8.78
C SER A 506 15.34 7.47 -8.51
N PRO A 507 16.48 7.06 -7.93
CA PRO A 507 16.66 5.70 -7.46
C PRO A 507 15.83 5.38 -6.20
N ALA A 508 15.19 6.39 -5.60
CA ALA A 508 14.26 6.26 -4.48
C ALA A 508 12.80 6.32 -4.90
N ALA A 509 12.52 6.30 -6.21
CA ALA A 509 11.15 6.22 -6.72
C ALA A 509 10.41 5.02 -6.12
N ASP A 510 9.12 5.18 -5.86
CA ASP A 510 8.28 4.07 -5.41
C ASP A 510 8.21 2.99 -6.50
N PHE A 511 8.14 1.72 -6.10
CA PHE A 511 8.13 0.59 -7.02
C PHE A 511 6.91 0.58 -7.96
N SER A 512 5.81 1.24 -7.57
CA SER A 512 4.62 1.36 -8.41
C SER A 512 4.84 2.26 -9.65
N TRP A 513 5.96 3.01 -9.71
CA TRP A 513 6.40 3.65 -10.94
C TRP A 513 7.20 2.65 -11.78
N ASP A 514 6.52 1.62 -12.28
CA ASP A 514 7.10 0.49 -13.02
C ASP A 514 7.47 0.84 -14.49
N TYR A 515 8.06 2.02 -14.69
CA TYR A 515 8.53 2.51 -15.99
C TYR A 515 9.43 1.52 -16.73
N GLN A 516 10.21 0.72 -16.01
CA GLN A 516 11.15 -0.26 -16.57
C GLN A 516 10.44 -1.40 -17.31
N ASP A 517 9.15 -1.63 -17.05
CA ASP A 517 8.36 -2.70 -17.66
C ASP A 517 7.64 -2.23 -18.94
N LEU A 518 7.75 -0.93 -19.26
CA LEU A 518 7.21 -0.32 -20.48
C LEU A 518 8.16 -0.53 -21.68
N LEU A 519 7.60 -1.02 -22.78
CA LEU A 519 8.29 -1.15 -24.07
C LEU A 519 7.39 -0.66 -25.20
N PHE A 520 7.48 0.61 -25.51
CA PHE A 520 6.70 1.20 -26.61
C PHE A 520 7.37 0.94 -27.96
N THR A 521 6.59 0.51 -28.93
CA THR A 521 6.99 0.37 -30.33
C THR A 521 6.09 1.22 -31.21
N PRO A 522 6.54 1.65 -32.43
CA PRO A 522 5.69 2.44 -33.33
C PRO A 522 4.33 1.77 -33.52
N ALA A 523 3.26 2.54 -33.30
CA ALA A 523 1.91 2.04 -33.54
C ALA A 523 1.76 1.67 -35.02
N LYS A 524 1.22 0.49 -35.31
CA LYS A 524 0.90 0.12 -36.69
C LYS A 524 -0.20 1.05 -37.19
N LEU A 525 0.04 1.73 -38.27
CA LEU A 525 -1.03 2.43 -39.00
C LEU A 525 -2.02 1.37 -39.47
N ASN A 526 -3.24 1.39 -38.92
CA ASN A 526 -4.34 0.54 -39.39
C ASN A 526 -4.81 1.01 -40.77
#